data_989728cfa7ccaff9d661527b6d789be4
#
_entry.id   989728cfa7ccaff9d661527b6d789be4
#
_cell.length_a   1.000
_cell.length_b   1.000
_cell.length_c   1.000
_cell.angle_alpha   90.00
_cell.angle_beta   90.00
_cell.angle_gamma   90.00
#
_symmetry.space_group_name_H-M   'P 1'
#
loop_
_entity.id
_entity.type
_entity.pdbx_description
1 polymer ?
#
loop_
_entity_poly.entity_id
_entity_poly.type
_entity_poly.pdbx_seq_one_letter_code
_entity_poly.pdbx_strand_id
1 'polypeptide(L)'
;MTEAEVQRIENEKKNVERANWYKRMALTDDGKKIMVDLAEHCGQNKTSVCRQSPNALQTAYCEGMRNVFLYINEKINRKEKENG
;
A
#
# COMPACT_ATOMS: atom_id res chain seq x y z
N MET A 1 -23.30 -4.68 -22.96
CA MET A 1 -22.31 -3.95 -22.15
C MET A 1 -21.48 -3.05 -23.04
N THR A 2 -21.21 -1.87 -22.57
CA THR A 2 -20.30 -0.97 -23.27
C THR A 2 -18.85 -1.39 -23.00
N GLU A 3 -17.94 -0.94 -23.85
CA GLU A 3 -16.51 -1.19 -23.63
C GLU A 3 -16.04 -0.65 -22.29
N ALA A 4 -16.56 0.51 -21.88
CA ALA A 4 -16.21 1.11 -20.60
C ALA A 4 -16.62 0.23 -19.42
N GLU A 5 -17.78 -0.42 -19.51
CA GLU A 5 -18.25 -1.32 -18.46
C GLU A 5 -17.40 -2.59 -18.40
N VAL A 6 -17.07 -3.16 -19.56
CA VAL A 6 -16.20 -4.34 -19.64
C VAL A 6 -14.83 -4.01 -19.05
N GLN A 7 -14.27 -2.85 -19.42
CA GLN A 7 -12.97 -2.40 -18.93
C GLN A 7 -12.98 -2.21 -17.42
N ARG A 8 -14.07 -1.68 -16.88
CA ARG A 8 -14.22 -1.49 -15.44
C ARG A 8 -14.22 -2.81 -14.69
N ILE A 9 -14.95 -3.79 -15.20
CA ILE A 9 -15.02 -5.13 -14.61
C ILE A 9 -13.65 -5.79 -14.63
N GLU A 10 -12.95 -5.72 -15.76
CA GLU A 10 -11.61 -6.29 -15.87
C GLU A 10 -10.62 -5.61 -14.92
N ASN A 11 -10.68 -4.29 -14.81
CA ASN A 11 -9.82 -3.55 -13.90
C ASN A 11 -10.09 -3.91 -12.44
N GLU A 12 -11.35 -4.09 -12.09
CA GLU A 12 -11.72 -4.50 -10.73
C GLU A 12 -11.21 -5.89 -10.41
N LYS A 13 -11.30 -6.83 -11.35
CA LYS A 13 -10.76 -8.18 -11.18
C LYS A 13 -9.25 -8.14 -10.97
N LYS A 14 -8.54 -7.33 -11.73
CA LYS A 14 -7.09 -7.16 -11.58
C LYS A 14 -6.74 -6.57 -10.21
N ASN A 15 -7.54 -5.63 -9.74
CA ASN A 15 -7.31 -4.99 -8.44
C ASN A 15 -7.52 -5.99 -7.30
N VAL A 16 -8.54 -6.82 -7.38
CA VAL A 16 -8.81 -7.87 -6.38
C VAL A 16 -7.66 -8.87 -6.37
N GLU A 17 -7.25 -9.33 -7.54
CA GLU A 17 -6.15 -10.29 -7.67
C GLU A 17 -4.86 -9.72 -7.08
N ARG A 18 -4.54 -8.48 -7.41
CA ARG A 18 -3.35 -7.81 -6.85
C ARG A 18 -3.41 -7.73 -5.33
N ALA A 19 -4.56 -7.35 -4.78
CA ALA A 19 -4.72 -7.30 -3.33
C ALA A 19 -4.50 -8.67 -2.69
N ASN A 20 -4.94 -9.73 -3.37
CA ASN A 20 -4.73 -11.09 -2.87
C ASN A 20 -3.26 -11.49 -2.83
N TRP A 21 -2.45 -11.02 -3.79
CA TRP A 21 -1.01 -11.26 -3.76
C TRP A 21 -0.40 -10.65 -2.49
N TYR A 22 -0.74 -9.42 -2.19
CA TYR A 22 -0.24 -8.74 -0.99
C TYR A 22 -0.71 -9.41 0.29
N LYS A 23 -1.97 -9.83 0.33
CA LYS A 23 -2.53 -10.53 1.49
C LYS A 23 -1.81 -11.85 1.76
N ARG A 24 -1.55 -12.62 0.70
CA ARG A 24 -0.84 -13.90 0.86
C ARG A 24 0.59 -13.69 1.36
N MET A 25 1.27 -12.69 0.82
CA MET A 25 2.61 -12.34 1.27
C MET A 25 2.61 -11.99 2.76
N ALA A 26 1.65 -11.19 3.18
CA ALA A 26 1.58 -10.72 4.56
C ALA A 26 1.24 -11.82 5.57
N LEU A 27 0.68 -12.94 5.11
CA LEU A 27 0.37 -14.08 5.98
C LEU A 27 1.59 -14.94 6.30
N THR A 28 2.66 -14.82 5.50
CA THR A 28 3.89 -15.59 5.76
C THR A 28 4.69 -14.93 6.87
N ASP A 29 5.53 -15.71 7.54
CA ASP A 29 6.43 -15.18 8.58
C ASP A 29 7.38 -14.14 7.99
N ASP A 30 7.95 -14.44 6.84
CA ASP A 30 8.84 -13.50 6.17
C ASP A 30 8.09 -12.24 5.73
N GLY A 31 6.88 -12.40 5.24
CA GLY A 31 6.05 -11.26 4.85
C GLY A 31 5.77 -10.32 6.00
N LYS A 32 5.51 -10.86 7.19
CA LYS A 32 5.30 -10.04 8.40
C LYS A 32 6.57 -9.28 8.76
N LYS A 33 7.72 -9.93 8.68
CA LYS A 33 9.00 -9.29 8.94
C LYS A 33 9.30 -8.20 7.91
N ILE A 34 9.02 -8.47 6.65
CA ILE A 34 9.19 -7.50 5.57
C ILE A 34 8.33 -6.27 5.81
N MET A 35 7.09 -6.45 6.24
CA MET A 35 6.21 -5.32 6.51
C MET A 35 6.71 -4.45 7.65
N VAL A 36 7.25 -5.06 8.70
CA VAL A 36 7.87 -4.32 9.81
C VAL A 36 9.08 -3.54 9.32
N ASP A 37 9.93 -4.18 8.53
CA ASP A 37 11.12 -3.55 7.98
C ASP A 37 10.75 -2.37 7.07
N LEU A 38 9.76 -2.55 6.21
CA LEU A 38 9.29 -1.49 5.33
C LEU A 38 8.70 -0.32 6.11
N ALA A 39 7.97 -0.61 7.19
CA ALA A 39 7.42 0.45 8.04
C ALA A 39 8.52 1.31 8.62
N GLU A 40 9.59 0.70 9.07
CA GLU A 40 10.74 1.43 9.60
C GLU A 40 11.46 2.20 8.50
N HIS A 41 11.70 1.57 7.37
CA HIS A 41 12.39 2.20 6.25
C HIS A 41 11.62 3.40 5.71
N CYS A 42 10.31 3.28 5.59
CA CYS A 42 9.45 4.36 5.10
C CYS A 42 9.12 5.40 6.17
N GLY A 43 9.59 5.22 7.40
CA GLY A 43 9.36 6.17 8.46
C GLY A 43 7.95 6.17 9.03
N GLN A 44 7.18 5.11 8.80
CA GLN A 44 5.79 5.04 9.24
C GLN A 44 5.66 5.13 10.77
N ASN A 45 6.62 4.54 11.48
CA ASN A 45 6.62 4.53 12.93
C ASN A 45 7.40 5.68 13.54
N LYS A 46 7.97 6.54 12.72
CA LYS A 46 8.78 7.67 13.19
C LYS A 46 8.08 8.95 12.82
N THR A 47 7.70 9.71 13.82
CA THR A 47 6.95 10.95 13.61
C THR A 47 7.81 12.11 13.16
N SER A 48 9.12 11.98 13.12
CA SER A 48 10.01 13.13 12.96
C SER A 48 11.09 12.95 11.91
N VAL A 49 10.87 12.07 10.94
CA VAL A 49 11.91 11.82 9.92
C VAL A 49 12.29 13.09 9.18
N CYS A 50 11.34 13.96 8.93
CA CYS A 50 11.57 15.18 8.19
C CYS A 50 11.71 16.43 9.07
N ARG A 51 11.66 16.29 10.39
CA ARG A 51 11.75 17.43 11.30
C ARG A 51 13.15 18.02 11.38
N GLN A 52 14.17 17.20 11.17
CA GLN A 52 15.55 17.64 11.26
C GLN A 52 15.98 18.45 10.05
N SER A 53 15.28 18.34 8.96
CA SER A 53 15.53 19.09 7.73
C SER A 53 14.22 19.52 7.11
N PRO A 54 13.55 20.51 7.69
CA PRO A 54 12.19 20.87 7.29
C PRO A 54 12.18 21.72 6.02
N ASN A 55 12.69 21.22 4.92
CA ASN A 55 12.51 21.89 3.64
C ASN A 55 11.49 21.12 2.79
N ALA A 56 10.94 21.79 1.78
CA ALA A 56 9.86 21.24 0.97
C ALA A 56 10.28 19.96 0.24
N LEU A 57 11.52 19.91 -0.25
CA LEU A 57 12.02 18.74 -0.99
C LEU A 57 12.16 17.52 -0.07
N GLN A 58 12.70 17.74 1.12
CA GLN A 58 12.86 16.67 2.10
C GLN A 58 11.50 16.15 2.56
N THR A 59 10.56 17.04 2.82
CA THR A 59 9.20 16.67 3.18
C THR A 59 8.54 15.88 2.09
N ALA A 60 8.66 16.31 0.83
CA ALA A 60 8.09 15.60 -0.31
C ALA A 60 8.70 14.20 -0.45
N TYR A 61 9.99 14.05 -0.23
CA TYR A 61 10.66 12.75 -0.28
C TYR A 61 10.10 11.81 0.79
N CYS A 62 9.99 12.28 2.03
CA CYS A 62 9.45 11.48 3.13
C CYS A 62 7.99 11.10 2.89
N GLU A 63 7.18 12.01 2.37
CA GLU A 63 5.79 11.74 2.04
C GLU A 63 5.68 10.72 0.92
N GLY A 64 6.57 10.75 -0.06
CA GLY A 64 6.63 9.75 -1.12
C GLY A 64 6.90 8.36 -0.59
N MET A 65 7.87 8.23 0.31
CA MET A 65 8.19 6.95 0.95
C MET A 65 7.02 6.43 1.76
N ARG A 66 6.40 7.31 2.53
CA ARG A 66 5.24 6.96 3.33
C ARG A 66 4.08 6.50 2.45
N ASN A 67 3.85 7.17 1.34
CA ASN A 67 2.77 6.81 0.42
C ASN A 67 2.95 5.41 -0.17
N VAL A 68 4.17 5.00 -0.46
CA VAL A 68 4.45 3.65 -0.94
C VAL A 68 4.04 2.62 0.13
N PHE A 69 4.44 2.85 1.36
CA PHE A 69 4.06 1.95 2.46
C PHE A 69 2.55 1.91 2.64
N LEU A 70 1.88 3.05 2.61
CA LEU A 70 0.44 3.12 2.75
C LEU A 70 -0.28 2.38 1.63
N TYR A 71 0.25 2.45 0.41
CA TYR A 71 -0.29 1.71 -0.72
C TYR A 71 -0.27 0.21 -0.46
N ILE A 72 0.88 -0.32 -0.02
CA ILE A 72 1.04 -1.74 0.27
C ILE A 72 0.08 -2.16 1.39
N ASN A 73 0.04 -1.37 2.44
CA ASN A 73 -0.81 -1.64 3.61
C ASN A 73 -2.29 -1.62 3.25
N GLU A 74 -2.69 -0.72 2.37
CA GLU A 74 -4.06 -0.66 1.87
C GLU A 74 -4.43 -1.94 1.12
N LYS A 75 -3.51 -2.46 0.29
CA LYS A 75 -3.76 -3.70 -0.44
C LYS A 75 -3.91 -4.88 0.50
N ILE A 76 -3.08 -4.96 1.53
CA ILE A 76 -3.16 -6.03 2.53
C ILE A 76 -4.48 -5.97 3.28
N ASN A 77 -4.95 -4.79 3.61
CA ASN A 77 -6.14 -4.59 4.43
C ASN A 77 -7.42 -4.42 3.62
N ARG A 78 -7.33 -4.47 2.30
CA ARG A 78 -8.50 -4.31 1.46
C ARG A 78 -9.50 -5.43 1.73
N LYS A 79 -10.69 -5.06 2.13
CA LYS A 79 -11.78 -6.00 2.30
C LYS A 79 -12.43 -6.23 0.95
N GLU A 80 -12.66 -7.48 0.63
CA GLU A 80 -13.47 -7.79 -0.53
C GLU A 80 -14.87 -7.25 -0.27
N LYS A 81 -15.43 -6.63 -1.30
CA LYS A 81 -16.84 -6.25 -1.21
C LYS A 81 -17.63 -7.54 -1.06
N GLU A 82 -18.12 -7.78 0.13
CA GLU A 82 -19.09 -8.82 0.29
C GLU A 82 -20.28 -8.46 -0.58
N ASN A 83 -20.79 -9.45 -1.24
CA ASN A 83 -21.98 -9.29 -2.05
C ASN A 83 -23.17 -9.08 -1.12
N GLY A 84 -23.30 -7.92 -0.74
CA GLY A 84 -24.46 -7.53 0.04
C GLY A 84 -24.47 -6.08 -0.02
#